data_88acf3d6b10beda8c8ca87e264db641a
#
_entry.id   88acf3d6b10beda8c8ca87e264db641a
#
_cell.length_a   1.000
_cell.length_b   1.000
_cell.length_c   1.000
_cell.angle_alpha   90.00
_cell.angle_beta   90.00
_cell.angle_gamma   90.00
#
_symmetry.space_group_name_H-M   'P 1'
#
loop_
_entity.id
_entity.type
_entity.pdbx_description
1 polymer ?
#
loop_
_entity_poly.entity_id
_entity_poly.type
_entity_poly.pdbx_seq_one_letter_code
_entity_poly.pdbx_strand_id
1 'polypeptide(L)'
;MKSKDLAKFLAESYGLQFLKPSTVSLSDESEFCTIQTPSAIFSRFDGFKDTLTSHHQAASDQVIFKLVTEGEIHIANRFGEISLPHGSLSLMPWHSQFEEVFTLPTSLYVIGCDRRLAEQVLPMTRQNGGYSTQLCAEDFHYLRTLIDHFVAQATQVTPMMATVGSQMIVASLGEVLLNSETLLRSRKASKLRNVLAIRSYISQHLHESQLTTQMIADHTRLSVNYMNRLLAEEGLSLMKLVWQLRLEESRRLLQKPLANDLQLAEIAWQCGFSSQSHFSQAFRRYFGMTPKEMRAQRPH
;
A
#
# COMPACT_ATOMS: atom_id res chain seq x y z
N MET A 1 18.32 2.52 -20.50
CA MET A 1 17.50 1.30 -20.79
C MET A 1 16.84 1.47 -22.14
N LYS A 2 16.74 0.41 -22.97
CA LYS A 2 16.04 0.52 -24.28
C LYS A 2 14.52 0.63 -24.04
N SER A 3 13.79 1.31 -24.94
CA SER A 3 12.33 1.53 -24.83
C SER A 3 11.51 0.24 -24.59
N LYS A 4 11.91 -0.88 -25.21
CA LYS A 4 11.27 -2.19 -24.98
C LYS A 4 11.45 -2.74 -23.57
N ASP A 5 12.61 -2.48 -22.96
CA ASP A 5 12.92 -2.92 -21.60
C ASP A 5 12.11 -2.10 -20.57
N LEU A 6 11.90 -0.80 -20.85
CA LEU A 6 11.05 0.06 -20.02
C LEU A 6 9.58 -0.38 -20.08
N ALA A 7 9.04 -0.68 -21.27
CA ALA A 7 7.67 -1.15 -21.43
C ALA A 7 7.41 -2.45 -20.65
N LYS A 8 8.34 -3.40 -20.74
CA LYS A 8 8.30 -4.65 -19.99
C LYS A 8 8.36 -4.39 -18.47
N PHE A 9 9.28 -3.55 -18.03
CA PHE A 9 9.43 -3.18 -16.63
C PHE A 9 8.17 -2.53 -16.06
N LEU A 10 7.59 -1.54 -16.76
CA LEU A 10 6.34 -0.88 -16.35
C LEU A 10 5.18 -1.87 -16.23
N ALA A 11 5.06 -2.80 -17.18
CA ALA A 11 4.02 -3.82 -17.17
C ALA A 11 4.18 -4.81 -16.00
N GLU A 12 5.39 -5.31 -15.78
CA GLU A 12 5.68 -6.32 -14.75
C GLU A 12 5.70 -5.72 -13.34
N SER A 13 6.28 -4.51 -13.19
CA SER A 13 6.47 -3.88 -11.87
C SER A 13 5.31 -3.02 -11.42
N TYR A 14 4.59 -2.38 -12.35
CA TYR A 14 3.53 -1.43 -12.05
C TYR A 14 2.22 -1.67 -12.79
N GLY A 15 2.12 -2.71 -13.66
CA GLY A 15 0.94 -2.99 -14.49
C GLY A 15 0.57 -1.84 -15.44
N LEU A 16 1.51 -0.99 -15.77
CA LEU A 16 1.35 0.14 -16.66
C LEU A 16 1.77 -0.23 -18.07
N GLN A 17 1.00 0.21 -19.07
CA GLN A 17 1.31 0.00 -20.49
C GLN A 17 1.23 1.33 -21.24
N PHE A 18 2.04 1.46 -22.28
CA PHE A 18 1.92 2.57 -23.21
C PHE A 18 0.64 2.47 -24.04
N LEU A 19 -0.09 3.55 -24.19
CA LEU A 19 -1.31 3.59 -25.00
C LEU A 19 -0.99 3.30 -26.47
N LYS A 20 0.17 3.75 -26.97
CA LYS A 20 0.66 3.52 -28.34
C LYS A 20 2.12 3.00 -28.29
N PRO A 21 2.33 1.68 -28.19
CA PRO A 21 3.67 1.11 -28.04
C PRO A 21 4.65 1.44 -29.20
N SER A 22 4.14 1.80 -30.37
CA SER A 22 4.94 2.09 -31.57
C SER A 22 5.58 3.49 -31.57
N THR A 23 5.20 4.37 -30.66
CA THR A 23 5.68 5.76 -30.61
C THR A 23 6.54 6.07 -29.37
N VAL A 24 6.91 5.05 -28.59
CA VAL A 24 7.77 5.24 -27.42
C VAL A 24 9.17 5.68 -27.88
N SER A 25 9.34 6.95 -28.06
CA SER A 25 10.66 7.58 -28.10
C SER A 25 10.92 8.18 -26.73
N LEU A 26 11.66 7.47 -25.89
CA LEU A 26 12.39 8.15 -24.83
C LEU A 26 13.18 9.23 -25.56
N SER A 27 12.99 10.49 -25.22
CA SER A 27 13.89 11.56 -25.70
C SER A 27 15.31 11.15 -25.29
N ASP A 28 16.32 11.51 -26.04
CA ASP A 28 17.73 11.22 -25.68
C ASP A 28 18.10 11.79 -24.28
N GLU A 29 17.24 12.62 -23.72
CA GLU A 29 17.38 13.28 -22.40
C GLU A 29 16.60 12.57 -21.27
N SER A 30 15.82 11.51 -21.57
CA SER A 30 15.05 10.82 -20.52
C SER A 30 15.93 9.82 -19.77
N GLU A 31 16.08 10.01 -18.46
CA GLU A 31 16.79 9.10 -17.58
C GLU A 31 15.81 8.27 -16.75
N PHE A 32 16.20 7.04 -16.50
CA PHE A 32 15.44 6.10 -15.69
C PHE A 32 16.37 5.31 -14.76
N CYS A 33 16.03 5.32 -13.47
CA CYS A 33 16.69 4.52 -12.45
C CYS A 33 15.66 3.75 -11.63
N THR A 34 15.96 2.50 -11.30
CA THR A 34 15.10 1.69 -10.44
C THR A 34 15.90 0.91 -9.42
N ILE A 35 15.35 0.79 -8.22
CA ILE A 35 15.89 -0.02 -7.12
C ILE A 35 14.75 -0.84 -6.54
N GLN A 36 15.00 -2.14 -6.39
CA GLN A 36 14.08 -3.07 -5.78
C GLN A 36 14.57 -3.49 -4.40
N THR A 37 13.70 -3.38 -3.41
CA THR A 37 13.88 -3.91 -2.06
C THR A 37 12.87 -5.04 -1.82
N PRO A 38 13.00 -5.82 -0.75
CA PRO A 38 12.02 -6.87 -0.44
C PRO A 38 10.58 -6.35 -0.19
N SER A 39 10.41 -5.07 0.12
CA SER A 39 9.11 -4.48 0.48
C SER A 39 8.59 -3.43 -0.49
N ALA A 40 9.43 -2.88 -1.37
CA ALA A 40 9.02 -1.83 -2.30
C ALA A 40 9.96 -1.72 -3.51
N ILE A 41 9.44 -1.15 -4.60
CA ILE A 41 10.20 -0.80 -5.81
C ILE A 41 10.21 0.73 -5.91
N PHE A 42 11.39 1.30 -6.02
CA PHE A 42 11.59 2.74 -6.21
C PHE A 42 12.08 2.99 -7.62
N SER A 43 11.36 3.81 -8.37
CA SER A 43 11.75 4.21 -9.71
C SER A 43 11.76 5.73 -9.82
N ARG A 44 12.80 6.26 -10.44
CA ARG A 44 12.92 7.66 -10.80
C ARG A 44 12.84 7.78 -12.31
N PHE A 45 11.99 8.64 -12.77
CA PHE A 45 11.85 9.04 -14.17
C PHE A 45 12.21 10.51 -14.29
N ASP A 46 13.10 10.84 -15.21
CA ASP A 46 13.47 12.23 -15.51
C ASP A 46 13.12 12.52 -16.97
N GLY A 47 12.42 13.64 -17.22
CA GLY A 47 12.02 14.08 -18.55
C GLY A 47 11.03 13.17 -19.28
N PHE A 48 10.25 12.36 -18.55
CA PHE A 48 9.29 11.42 -19.16
C PHE A 48 8.13 12.15 -19.83
N LYS A 49 7.81 11.75 -21.07
CA LYS A 49 6.71 12.32 -21.83
C LYS A 49 6.04 11.23 -22.66
N ASP A 50 4.87 10.75 -22.23
CA ASP A 50 4.08 9.75 -22.97
C ASP A 50 2.67 9.63 -22.38
N THR A 51 1.88 8.67 -22.86
CA THR A 51 0.59 8.31 -22.29
C THR A 51 0.62 6.86 -21.83
N LEU A 52 0.35 6.63 -20.55
CA LEU A 52 0.28 5.33 -19.93
C LEU A 52 -1.16 4.96 -19.59
N THR A 53 -1.49 3.68 -19.70
CA THR A 53 -2.76 3.12 -19.21
C THR A 53 -2.49 2.01 -18.22
N SER A 54 -3.33 1.93 -17.19
CA SER A 54 -3.31 0.78 -16.30
C SER A 54 -4.08 -0.38 -16.92
N HIS A 55 -3.50 -1.56 -16.94
CA HIS A 55 -4.18 -2.80 -17.35
C HIS A 55 -4.59 -3.65 -16.16
N HIS A 56 -5.84 -4.13 -16.21
CA HIS A 56 -6.46 -4.99 -15.20
C HIS A 56 -5.94 -6.42 -15.22
N GLN A 57 -4.65 -6.66 -15.33
CA GLN A 57 -4.16 -8.05 -15.46
C GLN A 57 -3.54 -8.63 -14.20
N ALA A 58 -3.50 -7.97 -13.10
CA ALA A 58 -2.90 -8.60 -11.94
C ALA A 58 -3.81 -8.58 -10.73
N ALA A 59 -3.99 -9.73 -10.13
CA ALA A 59 -4.22 -9.91 -8.72
C ALA A 59 -3.02 -9.38 -7.88
N SER A 60 -2.37 -8.30 -8.29
CA SER A 60 -1.29 -7.71 -7.52
C SER A 60 -1.90 -6.84 -6.43
N ASP A 61 -1.61 -7.20 -5.22
CA ASP A 61 -2.02 -6.50 -4.00
C ASP A 61 -1.05 -5.31 -3.74
N GLN A 62 -0.66 -4.61 -4.82
CA GLN A 62 0.27 -3.48 -4.77
C GLN A 62 -0.45 -2.14 -4.86
N VAL A 63 0.19 -1.11 -4.39
CA VAL A 63 -0.22 0.29 -4.50
C VAL A 63 0.96 1.13 -4.99
N ILE A 64 0.67 2.26 -5.63
CA ILE A 64 1.68 3.13 -6.23
C ILE A 64 1.57 4.52 -5.63
N PHE A 65 2.67 4.98 -5.04
CA PHE A 65 2.88 6.40 -4.74
C PHE A 65 3.57 7.07 -5.93
N LYS A 66 3.20 8.33 -6.19
CA LYS A 66 3.87 9.19 -7.16
C LYS A 66 4.17 10.53 -6.51
N LEU A 67 5.42 10.96 -6.60
CA LEU A 67 5.87 12.29 -6.20
C LEU A 67 6.38 13.00 -7.46
N VAL A 68 5.66 14.03 -7.91
CA VAL A 68 6.02 14.81 -9.10
C VAL A 68 7.08 15.84 -8.71
N THR A 69 8.28 15.69 -9.28
CA THR A 69 9.41 16.58 -8.98
C THR A 69 9.59 17.70 -9.99
N GLU A 70 9.10 17.51 -11.22
CA GLU A 70 9.04 18.54 -12.27
C GLU A 70 7.92 18.23 -13.24
N GLY A 71 7.34 19.24 -13.87
CA GLY A 71 6.26 19.06 -14.83
C GLY A 71 4.90 18.77 -14.21
N GLU A 72 4.07 17.99 -14.90
CA GLU A 72 2.69 17.73 -14.52
C GLU A 72 2.19 16.40 -15.12
N ILE A 73 1.36 15.68 -14.35
CA ILE A 73 0.66 14.47 -14.79
C ILE A 73 -0.84 14.74 -14.81
N HIS A 74 -1.52 14.43 -15.91
CA HIS A 74 -2.98 14.40 -15.98
C HIS A 74 -3.45 12.95 -15.87
N ILE A 75 -4.31 12.66 -14.90
CA ILE A 75 -4.83 11.31 -14.65
C ILE A 75 -6.34 11.33 -14.84
N ALA A 76 -6.84 10.54 -15.78
CA ALA A 76 -8.26 10.30 -15.99
C ALA A 76 -8.65 8.89 -15.50
N ASN A 77 -9.70 8.78 -14.69
CA ASN A 77 -10.25 7.53 -14.23
C ASN A 77 -11.79 7.64 -14.10
N ARG A 78 -12.45 6.52 -13.74
CA ARG A 78 -13.92 6.49 -13.53
C ARG A 78 -14.46 7.46 -12.47
N PHE A 79 -13.59 8.04 -11.63
CA PHE A 79 -13.98 8.98 -10.57
C PHE A 79 -13.79 10.44 -10.99
N GLY A 80 -13.20 10.70 -12.16
CA GLY A 80 -12.94 12.02 -12.72
C GLY A 80 -11.52 12.19 -13.21
N GLU A 81 -11.18 13.44 -13.50
CA GLU A 81 -9.85 13.86 -13.93
C GLU A 81 -9.12 14.57 -12.78
N ILE A 82 -7.84 14.30 -12.66
CA ILE A 82 -6.96 14.89 -11.63
C ILE A 82 -5.71 15.39 -12.34
N SER A 83 -5.29 16.61 -12.04
CA SER A 83 -3.98 17.14 -12.40
C SER A 83 -3.04 17.08 -11.20
N LEU A 84 -1.83 16.61 -11.42
CA LEU A 84 -0.77 16.50 -10.44
C LEU A 84 0.43 17.35 -10.91
N PRO A 85 0.47 18.64 -10.59
CA PRO A 85 1.60 19.51 -10.92
C PRO A 85 2.83 19.21 -10.04
N HIS A 86 3.94 19.89 -10.32
CA HIS A 86 5.14 19.87 -9.48
C HIS A 86 4.80 19.98 -7.98
N GLY A 87 5.42 19.15 -7.15
CA GLY A 87 5.18 19.09 -5.71
C GLY A 87 3.94 18.28 -5.31
N SER A 88 3.24 17.66 -6.26
CA SER A 88 2.13 16.78 -5.92
C SER A 88 2.61 15.41 -5.46
N LEU A 89 1.99 14.91 -4.38
CA LEU A 89 2.09 13.54 -3.93
C LEU A 89 0.74 12.84 -4.15
N SER A 90 0.76 11.66 -4.76
CA SER A 90 -0.44 10.84 -4.92
C SER A 90 -0.22 9.39 -4.53
N LEU A 91 -1.30 8.72 -4.13
CA LEU A 91 -1.39 7.28 -3.93
C LEU A 91 -2.52 6.75 -4.78
N MET A 92 -2.19 5.90 -5.73
CA MET A 92 -3.14 5.28 -6.65
C MET A 92 -3.34 3.81 -6.30
N PRO A 93 -4.59 3.35 -6.11
CA PRO A 93 -4.86 1.94 -5.94
C PRO A 93 -4.70 1.22 -7.29
N TRP A 94 -3.93 0.15 -7.29
CA TRP A 94 -3.58 -0.65 -8.47
C TRP A 94 -4.79 -1.20 -9.26
N HIS A 95 -5.89 -1.43 -8.61
CA HIS A 95 -7.08 -2.04 -9.24
C HIS A 95 -8.00 -1.04 -9.98
N SER A 96 -7.68 0.24 -10.00
CA SER A 96 -8.45 1.22 -10.77
C SER A 96 -7.90 1.34 -12.19
N GLN A 97 -8.80 1.28 -13.18
CA GLN A 97 -8.45 1.67 -14.55
C GLN A 97 -8.22 3.17 -14.57
N PHE A 98 -7.09 3.58 -15.10
CA PHE A 98 -6.76 4.99 -15.29
C PHE A 98 -5.88 5.18 -16.54
N GLU A 99 -5.93 6.36 -17.08
CA GLU A 99 -5.05 6.84 -18.14
C GLU A 99 -4.22 8.00 -17.56
N GLU A 100 -2.92 7.98 -17.81
CA GLU A 100 -1.98 9.01 -17.39
C GLU A 100 -1.37 9.66 -18.62
N VAL A 101 -1.52 10.97 -18.74
CA VAL A 101 -1.00 11.76 -19.83
C VAL A 101 0.08 12.71 -19.32
N PHE A 102 1.27 12.58 -19.89
CA PHE A 102 2.42 13.44 -19.65
C PHE A 102 2.57 14.37 -20.87
N THR A 103 1.95 15.52 -20.82
CA THR A 103 1.95 16.49 -21.96
C THR A 103 3.27 17.21 -22.13
N LEU A 104 4.00 17.38 -21.03
CA LEU A 104 5.33 18.01 -20.95
C LEU A 104 6.34 17.00 -20.40
N PRO A 105 7.66 17.21 -20.65
CA PRO A 105 8.69 16.44 -19.95
C PRO A 105 8.50 16.56 -18.45
N THR A 106 8.29 15.43 -17.80
CA THR A 106 7.93 15.34 -16.38
C THR A 106 8.91 14.44 -15.64
N SER A 107 9.41 14.90 -14.50
CA SER A 107 10.26 14.13 -13.61
C SER A 107 9.45 13.72 -12.37
N LEU A 108 9.56 12.45 -11.97
CA LEU A 108 8.79 11.93 -10.84
C LEU A 108 9.47 10.71 -10.21
N TYR A 109 9.14 10.48 -8.94
CA TYR A 109 9.34 9.19 -8.28
C TYR A 109 8.07 8.36 -8.36
N VAL A 110 8.21 7.08 -8.70
CA VAL A 110 7.16 6.06 -8.65
C VAL A 110 7.59 5.00 -7.65
N ILE A 111 6.81 4.81 -6.59
CA ILE A 111 7.13 3.88 -5.52
C ILE A 111 6.00 2.87 -5.43
N GLY A 112 6.27 1.63 -5.86
CA GLY A 112 5.36 0.50 -5.74
C GLY A 112 5.64 -0.29 -4.47
N CYS A 113 4.62 -0.58 -3.68
CA CYS A 113 4.75 -1.41 -2.49
C CYS A 113 3.55 -2.32 -2.28
N ASP A 114 3.70 -3.34 -1.43
CA ASP A 114 2.58 -4.18 -1.00
C ASP A 114 1.50 -3.30 -0.35
N ARG A 115 0.27 -3.53 -0.73
CA ARG A 115 -0.91 -2.84 -0.20
C ARG A 115 -0.94 -2.85 1.33
N ARG A 116 -0.54 -3.96 1.96
CA ARG A 116 -0.52 -4.08 3.42
C ARG A 116 0.43 -3.11 4.09
N LEU A 117 1.56 -2.81 3.44
CA LEU A 117 2.49 -1.83 3.94
C LEU A 117 1.87 -0.42 3.92
N ALA A 118 1.21 -0.07 2.82
CA ALA A 118 0.52 1.21 2.70
C ALA A 118 -0.72 1.30 3.61
N GLU A 119 -1.45 0.20 3.83
CA GLU A 119 -2.63 0.15 4.70
C GLU A 119 -2.31 0.31 6.20
N GLN A 120 -1.05 0.18 6.61
CA GLN A 120 -0.64 0.52 7.97
C GLN A 120 -0.77 2.03 8.25
N VAL A 121 -0.69 2.85 7.22
CA VAL A 121 -0.74 4.31 7.31
C VAL A 121 -2.00 4.90 6.67
N LEU A 122 -2.41 4.35 5.52
CA LEU A 122 -3.58 4.83 4.76
C LEU A 122 -4.51 3.66 4.46
N PRO A 123 -5.71 3.56 5.08
CA PRO A 123 -6.66 2.53 4.72
C PRO A 123 -7.15 2.73 3.28
N MET A 124 -6.97 1.68 2.49
CA MET A 124 -7.35 1.63 1.09
C MET A 124 -8.70 0.98 0.94
N THR A 125 -9.71 1.71 0.50
CA THR A 125 -11.01 1.13 0.13
C THR A 125 -11.09 0.95 -1.37
N ARG A 126 -11.76 -0.11 -1.84
CA ARG A 126 -12.01 -0.36 -3.28
C ARG A 126 -12.84 0.74 -3.95
N GLN A 127 -13.46 1.61 -3.15
CA GLN A 127 -14.33 2.69 -3.61
C GLN A 127 -13.61 4.02 -3.80
N ASN A 128 -12.34 4.15 -3.38
CA ASN A 128 -11.60 5.39 -3.47
C ASN A 128 -10.75 5.40 -4.74
N GLY A 129 -10.88 6.45 -5.55
CA GLY A 129 -10.09 6.69 -6.78
C GLY A 129 -8.63 7.04 -6.55
N GLY A 130 -8.13 6.90 -5.32
CA GLY A 130 -6.79 7.30 -4.91
C GLY A 130 -6.80 8.53 -3.99
N TYR A 131 -5.62 8.93 -3.57
CA TYR A 131 -5.37 10.11 -2.74
C TYR A 131 -4.34 10.99 -3.44
N SER A 132 -4.54 12.29 -3.39
CA SER A 132 -3.54 13.25 -3.87
C SER A 132 -3.56 14.51 -3.03
N THR A 133 -2.40 15.13 -2.90
CA THR A 133 -2.24 16.43 -2.23
C THR A 133 -1.11 17.22 -2.87
N GLN A 134 -1.20 18.53 -2.79
CA GLN A 134 -0.10 19.44 -3.05
C GLN A 134 0.69 19.59 -1.76
N LEU A 135 2.00 19.33 -1.81
CA LEU A 135 2.90 19.48 -0.67
C LEU A 135 3.29 20.94 -0.46
N CYS A 136 3.54 21.32 0.79
CA CYS A 136 4.30 22.55 1.06
C CYS A 136 5.77 22.36 0.63
N ALA A 137 6.50 23.44 0.49
CA ALA A 137 7.88 23.41 0.00
C ALA A 137 8.80 22.59 0.92
N GLU A 138 8.57 22.68 2.23
CA GLU A 138 9.36 22.01 3.26
C GLU A 138 9.16 20.48 3.21
N ASP A 139 7.91 20.01 3.18
CA ASP A 139 7.58 18.58 3.10
C ASP A 139 8.07 17.99 1.77
N PHE A 140 7.88 18.71 0.66
CA PHE A 140 8.38 18.31 -0.65
C PHE A 140 9.91 18.14 -0.64
N HIS A 141 10.64 19.14 -0.15
CA HIS A 141 12.09 19.09 -0.08
C HIS A 141 12.58 17.94 0.80
N TYR A 142 11.96 17.77 1.97
CA TYR A 142 12.29 16.68 2.89
C TYR A 142 12.07 15.30 2.26
N LEU A 143 10.89 15.04 1.71
CA LEU A 143 10.56 13.75 1.10
C LEU A 143 11.45 13.45 -0.11
N ARG A 144 11.69 14.44 -0.97
CA ARG A 144 12.59 14.30 -2.11
C ARG A 144 14.00 13.92 -1.64
N THR A 145 14.56 14.65 -0.69
CA THR A 145 15.90 14.40 -0.16
C THR A 145 16.00 13.00 0.48
N LEU A 146 14.97 12.59 1.23
CA LEU A 146 14.92 11.28 1.86
C LEU A 146 14.92 10.16 0.81
N ILE A 147 14.12 10.29 -0.26
CA ILE A 147 14.05 9.32 -1.34
C ILE A 147 15.36 9.29 -2.12
N ASP A 148 15.92 10.46 -2.49
CA ASP A 148 17.20 10.54 -3.22
C ASP A 148 18.32 9.86 -2.43
N HIS A 149 18.44 10.18 -1.14
CA HIS A 149 19.46 9.58 -0.28
C HIS A 149 19.29 8.06 -0.18
N PHE A 150 18.05 7.59 0.01
CA PHE A 150 17.76 6.17 0.10
C PHE A 150 18.11 5.45 -1.21
N VAL A 151 17.66 5.97 -2.35
CA VAL A 151 17.94 5.38 -3.68
C VAL A 151 19.45 5.29 -3.94
N ALA A 152 20.23 6.30 -3.55
CA ALA A 152 21.68 6.30 -3.71
C ALA A 152 22.39 5.24 -2.83
N GLN A 153 21.83 4.88 -1.68
CA GLN A 153 22.47 4.00 -0.69
C GLN A 153 21.88 2.59 -0.64
N ALA A 154 20.69 2.35 -1.19
CA ALA A 154 19.93 1.10 -0.99
C ALA A 154 20.67 -0.17 -1.42
N THR A 155 21.54 -0.09 -2.42
CA THR A 155 22.37 -1.22 -2.89
C THR A 155 23.63 -1.46 -2.05
N GLN A 156 23.99 -0.50 -1.18
CA GLN A 156 25.22 -0.54 -0.38
C GLN A 156 24.95 -1.02 1.06
N VAL A 157 23.69 -1.02 1.48
CA VAL A 157 23.27 -1.47 2.81
C VAL A 157 22.79 -2.92 2.78
N THR A 158 22.67 -3.54 3.95
CA THR A 158 22.12 -4.90 4.04
C THR A 158 20.65 -4.96 3.59
N PRO A 159 20.15 -6.09 3.08
CA PRO A 159 18.73 -6.24 2.69
C PRO A 159 17.76 -5.89 3.82
N MET A 160 18.14 -6.15 5.07
CA MET A 160 17.34 -5.77 6.24
C MET A 160 17.23 -4.25 6.38
N MET A 161 18.34 -3.52 6.25
CA MET A 161 18.36 -2.06 6.33
C MET A 161 17.63 -1.43 5.14
N ALA A 162 17.77 -1.99 3.93
CA ALA A 162 17.00 -1.56 2.77
C ALA A 162 15.49 -1.76 2.98
N THR A 163 15.08 -2.85 3.62
CA THR A 163 13.67 -3.10 3.99
C THR A 163 13.16 -2.06 4.98
N VAL A 164 13.90 -1.80 6.06
CA VAL A 164 13.52 -0.80 7.08
C VAL A 164 13.43 0.59 6.47
N GLY A 165 14.43 1.00 5.67
CA GLY A 165 14.43 2.31 5.00
C GLY A 165 13.24 2.49 4.05
N SER A 166 12.92 1.47 3.24
CA SER A 166 11.76 1.52 2.34
C SER A 166 10.43 1.61 3.11
N GLN A 167 10.28 0.89 4.22
CA GLN A 167 9.10 0.96 5.09
C GLN A 167 8.95 2.36 5.72
N MET A 168 10.04 2.97 6.17
CA MET A 168 10.03 4.33 6.71
C MET A 168 9.59 5.36 5.65
N ILE A 169 10.08 5.25 4.41
CA ILE A 169 9.67 6.15 3.33
C ILE A 169 8.19 5.99 3.03
N VAL A 170 7.71 4.76 2.85
CA VAL A 170 6.28 4.49 2.59
C VAL A 170 5.40 5.02 3.73
N ALA A 171 5.82 4.85 4.98
CA ALA A 171 5.12 5.39 6.14
C ALA A 171 5.09 6.94 6.10
N SER A 172 6.20 7.59 5.81
CA SER A 172 6.27 9.06 5.71
C SER A 172 5.36 9.60 4.60
N LEU A 173 5.37 8.98 3.42
CA LEU A 173 4.49 9.34 2.31
C LEU A 173 3.01 9.20 2.69
N GLY A 174 2.67 8.11 3.37
CA GLY A 174 1.32 7.85 3.85
C GLY A 174 0.85 8.87 4.89
N GLU A 175 1.69 9.20 5.88
CA GLU A 175 1.39 10.19 6.92
C GLU A 175 1.18 11.58 6.34
N VAL A 176 2.00 12.00 5.39
CA VAL A 176 1.84 13.30 4.73
C VAL A 176 0.53 13.35 3.94
N LEU A 177 0.16 12.30 3.21
CA LEU A 177 -1.15 12.21 2.55
C LEU A 177 -2.30 12.27 3.56
N LEU A 178 -2.19 11.53 4.67
CA LEU A 178 -3.22 11.48 5.71
C LEU A 178 -3.46 12.84 6.36
N ASN A 179 -2.39 13.60 6.59
CA ASN A 179 -2.43 14.89 7.28
C ASN A 179 -2.59 16.09 6.32
N SER A 180 -2.74 15.84 5.01
CA SER A 180 -2.95 16.92 4.05
C SER A 180 -4.23 17.71 4.34
N GLU A 181 -4.22 19.03 4.15
CA GLU A 181 -5.39 19.90 4.37
C GLU A 181 -6.60 19.46 3.55
N THR A 182 -6.38 18.97 2.34
CA THR A 182 -7.42 18.44 1.45
C THR A 182 -8.18 17.28 2.09
N LEU A 183 -7.44 16.39 2.78
CA LEU A 183 -8.01 15.28 3.52
C LEU A 183 -8.59 15.74 4.86
N LEU A 184 -7.93 16.64 5.59
CA LEU A 184 -8.37 17.11 6.90
C LEU A 184 -9.74 17.79 6.86
N ARG A 185 -10.07 18.53 5.80
CA ARG A 185 -11.34 19.25 5.62
C ARG A 185 -12.47 18.38 5.08
N SER A 186 -12.19 17.17 4.59
CA SER A 186 -13.24 16.33 4.01
C SER A 186 -13.88 15.40 5.05
N ARG A 187 -15.20 15.16 4.93
CA ARG A 187 -15.90 14.13 5.72
C ARG A 187 -15.29 12.73 5.47
N LYS A 188 -14.68 12.50 4.29
CA LYS A 188 -13.99 11.26 3.94
C LYS A 188 -12.75 11.05 4.82
N ALA A 189 -11.99 12.10 5.11
CA ALA A 189 -10.80 12.00 5.95
C ALA A 189 -11.11 11.69 7.42
N SER A 190 -12.19 12.28 7.95
CA SER A 190 -12.65 11.94 9.30
C SER A 190 -13.01 10.45 9.39
N LYS A 191 -13.75 9.94 8.40
CA LYS A 191 -14.05 8.51 8.30
C LYS A 191 -12.78 7.67 8.23
N LEU A 192 -11.81 8.09 7.41
CA LEU A 192 -10.55 7.41 7.18
C LEU A 192 -9.73 7.31 8.46
N ARG A 193 -9.51 8.42 9.16
CA ARG A 193 -8.83 8.43 10.47
C ARG A 193 -9.51 7.51 11.48
N ASN A 194 -10.84 7.50 11.50
CA ASN A 194 -11.59 6.63 12.40
C ASN A 194 -11.38 5.14 12.07
N VAL A 195 -11.36 4.76 10.78
CA VAL A 195 -11.06 3.39 10.35
C VAL A 195 -9.63 2.99 10.71
N LEU A 196 -8.66 3.91 10.53
CA LEU A 196 -7.28 3.69 10.96
C LEU A 196 -7.15 3.48 12.47
N ALA A 197 -7.78 4.34 13.27
CA ALA A 197 -7.77 4.21 14.72
C ALA A 197 -8.35 2.85 15.17
N ILE A 198 -9.43 2.42 14.53
CA ILE A 198 -10.04 1.10 14.78
C ILE A 198 -9.05 -0.03 14.44
N ARG A 199 -8.48 -0.01 13.23
CA ARG A 199 -7.53 -1.04 12.77
C ARG A 199 -6.26 -1.08 13.61
N SER A 200 -5.70 0.08 13.93
CA SER A 200 -4.50 0.21 14.77
C SER A 200 -4.71 -0.40 16.15
N TYR A 201 -5.81 -0.02 16.81
CA TYR A 201 -6.14 -0.58 18.13
C TYR A 201 -6.32 -2.09 18.07
N ILE A 202 -7.08 -2.61 17.10
CA ILE A 202 -7.27 -4.05 16.95
C ILE A 202 -5.91 -4.74 16.72
N SER A 203 -5.05 -4.21 15.85
CA SER A 203 -3.74 -4.80 15.54
C SER A 203 -2.81 -4.89 16.76
N GLN A 204 -2.85 -3.88 17.63
CA GLN A 204 -2.07 -3.87 18.88
C GLN A 204 -2.59 -4.88 19.92
N HIS A 205 -3.90 -5.20 19.87
CA HIS A 205 -4.57 -6.06 20.86
C HIS A 205 -5.06 -7.40 20.28
N LEU A 206 -4.52 -7.83 19.12
CA LEU A 206 -4.94 -9.07 18.45
C LEU A 206 -4.80 -10.32 19.33
N HIS A 207 -3.77 -10.34 20.15
CA HIS A 207 -3.44 -11.45 21.06
C HIS A 207 -4.42 -11.60 22.22
N GLU A 208 -5.20 -10.57 22.51
CA GLU A 208 -6.19 -10.60 23.60
C GLU A 208 -7.44 -11.38 23.15
N SER A 209 -7.61 -12.60 23.67
CA SER A 209 -8.77 -13.45 23.35
C SER A 209 -10.11 -12.81 23.74
N GLN A 210 -10.08 -11.92 24.75
CA GLN A 210 -11.24 -11.19 25.30
C GLN A 210 -11.47 -9.81 24.64
N LEU A 211 -10.81 -9.52 23.51
CA LEU A 211 -11.04 -8.25 22.81
C LEU A 211 -12.51 -8.11 22.40
N THR A 212 -13.20 -7.13 22.99
CA THR A 212 -14.63 -6.86 22.74
C THR A 212 -14.83 -5.61 21.89
N THR A 213 -15.99 -5.50 21.28
CA THR A 213 -16.42 -4.30 20.56
C THR A 213 -16.45 -3.06 21.46
N GLN A 214 -16.75 -3.25 22.76
CA GLN A 214 -16.80 -2.15 23.72
C GLN A 214 -15.40 -1.61 24.03
N MET A 215 -14.40 -2.45 24.20
CA MET A 215 -13.01 -2.02 24.42
C MET A 215 -12.50 -1.16 23.24
N ILE A 216 -12.83 -1.55 22.01
CA ILE A 216 -12.48 -0.79 20.81
C ILE A 216 -13.23 0.55 20.80
N ALA A 217 -14.51 0.57 21.18
CA ALA A 217 -15.35 1.77 21.26
C ALA A 217 -14.81 2.78 22.28
N ASP A 218 -14.46 2.31 23.47
CA ASP A 218 -13.95 3.14 24.56
C ASP A 218 -12.61 3.79 24.19
N HIS A 219 -11.71 3.04 23.55
CA HIS A 219 -10.42 3.56 23.10
C HIS A 219 -10.58 4.58 21.98
N THR A 220 -11.35 4.24 20.94
CA THR A 220 -11.51 5.10 19.76
C THR A 220 -12.45 6.27 19.98
N ARG A 221 -13.19 6.28 21.09
CA ARG A 221 -14.28 7.23 21.40
C ARG A 221 -15.37 7.26 20.32
N LEU A 222 -15.58 6.13 19.66
CA LEU A 222 -16.60 5.94 18.62
C LEU A 222 -17.66 4.95 19.12
N SER A 223 -18.92 5.18 18.79
CA SER A 223 -19.96 4.19 19.11
C SER A 223 -19.81 2.93 18.23
N VAL A 224 -20.13 1.76 18.78
CA VAL A 224 -20.11 0.48 18.06
C VAL A 224 -20.93 0.53 16.76
N ASN A 225 -22.11 1.19 16.81
CA ASN A 225 -22.96 1.36 15.63
C ASN A 225 -22.29 2.20 14.53
N TYR A 226 -21.60 3.26 14.93
CA TYR A 226 -20.87 4.11 13.99
C TYR A 226 -19.70 3.36 13.35
N MET A 227 -18.91 2.61 14.15
CA MET A 227 -17.82 1.78 13.64
C MET A 227 -18.31 0.72 12.64
N ASN A 228 -19.40 0.01 12.96
CA ASN A 228 -19.99 -0.97 12.04
C ASN A 228 -20.48 -0.29 10.74
N ARG A 229 -21.05 0.91 10.81
CA ARG A 229 -21.48 1.66 9.63
C ARG A 229 -20.30 2.07 8.76
N LEU A 230 -19.17 2.48 9.36
CA LEU A 230 -17.94 2.79 8.62
C LEU A 230 -17.42 1.57 7.89
N LEU A 231 -17.37 0.42 8.57
CA LEU A 231 -16.83 -0.82 8.03
C LEU A 231 -17.78 -1.52 7.04
N ALA A 232 -19.09 -1.21 7.10
CA ALA A 232 -20.07 -1.76 6.17
C ALA A 232 -19.82 -1.34 4.71
N GLU A 233 -19.17 -0.20 4.48
CA GLU A 233 -18.73 0.24 3.15
C GLU A 233 -17.71 -0.74 2.54
N GLU A 234 -16.98 -1.49 3.37
CA GLU A 234 -16.03 -2.56 2.98
C GLU A 234 -16.67 -3.97 3.06
N GLY A 235 -17.96 -4.08 3.35
CA GLY A 235 -18.64 -5.37 3.55
C GLY A 235 -18.27 -6.06 4.87
N LEU A 236 -17.71 -5.31 5.83
CA LEU A 236 -17.22 -5.80 7.10
C LEU A 236 -18.09 -5.34 8.26
N SER A 237 -18.06 -6.11 9.35
CA SER A 237 -18.44 -5.66 10.69
C SER A 237 -17.20 -5.60 11.58
N LEU A 238 -17.29 -4.90 12.71
CA LEU A 238 -16.17 -4.74 13.63
C LEU A 238 -15.55 -6.10 14.04
N MET A 239 -16.39 -7.07 14.43
CA MET A 239 -15.90 -8.40 14.80
C MET A 239 -15.37 -9.21 13.59
N LYS A 240 -15.95 -9.04 12.39
CA LYS A 240 -15.37 -9.63 11.17
C LYS A 240 -13.97 -9.10 10.92
N LEU A 241 -13.73 -7.81 11.11
CA LEU A 241 -12.41 -7.21 10.97
C LEU A 241 -11.41 -7.78 11.99
N VAL A 242 -11.82 -7.94 13.26
CA VAL A 242 -10.98 -8.60 14.29
C VAL A 242 -10.57 -10.00 13.85
N TRP A 243 -11.55 -10.81 13.41
CA TRP A 243 -11.28 -12.18 12.94
C TRP A 243 -10.38 -12.21 11.71
N GLN A 244 -10.61 -11.32 10.76
CA GLN A 244 -9.79 -11.21 9.56
C GLN A 244 -8.33 -10.88 9.91
N LEU A 245 -8.09 -9.87 10.75
CA LEU A 245 -6.74 -9.46 11.16
C LEU A 245 -6.02 -10.56 11.94
N ARG A 246 -6.72 -11.29 12.82
CA ARG A 246 -6.17 -12.47 13.52
C ARG A 246 -5.73 -13.57 12.56
N LEU A 247 -6.54 -13.86 11.54
CA LEU A 247 -6.23 -14.89 10.54
C LEU A 247 -5.07 -14.45 9.65
N GLU A 248 -5.02 -13.20 9.24
CA GLU A 248 -3.92 -12.65 8.44
C GLU A 248 -2.60 -12.67 9.23
N GLU A 249 -2.61 -12.30 10.51
CA GLU A 249 -1.44 -12.39 11.38
C GLU A 249 -0.99 -13.85 11.57
N SER A 250 -1.93 -14.77 11.77
CA SER A 250 -1.59 -16.20 11.89
C SER A 250 -0.96 -16.75 10.60
N ARG A 251 -1.42 -16.31 9.42
CA ARG A 251 -0.79 -16.65 8.15
C ARG A 251 0.65 -16.12 8.09
N ARG A 252 0.86 -14.86 8.50
CA ARG A 252 2.19 -14.25 8.55
C ARG A 252 3.13 -15.02 9.48
N LEU A 253 2.66 -15.43 10.66
CA LEU A 253 3.44 -16.24 11.59
C LEU A 253 3.76 -17.62 11.01
N LEU A 254 2.80 -18.28 10.37
CA LEU A 254 3.00 -19.58 9.71
C LEU A 254 4.03 -19.53 8.58
N GLN A 255 4.21 -18.41 7.92
CA GLN A 255 5.15 -18.22 6.81
C GLN A 255 6.58 -17.81 7.25
N LYS A 256 6.81 -17.46 8.51
CA LYS A 256 8.15 -17.11 9.02
C LYS A 256 9.05 -18.34 9.11
N PRO A 257 10.37 -18.22 8.81
CA PRO A 257 11.32 -19.33 8.90
C PRO A 257 11.39 -19.97 10.30
N LEU A 258 11.36 -19.15 11.36
CA LEU A 258 11.40 -19.59 12.76
C LEU A 258 10.12 -20.25 13.28
N ALA A 259 9.03 -20.28 12.49
CA ALA A 259 7.77 -20.85 12.95
C ALA A 259 7.72 -22.39 12.88
N ASN A 260 8.82 -23.07 12.51
CA ASN A 260 8.89 -24.54 12.62
C ASN A 260 8.89 -25.01 14.07
N ASP A 261 9.39 -24.18 14.97
CA ASP A 261 9.48 -24.51 16.41
C ASP A 261 8.18 -24.20 17.16
N LEU A 262 7.28 -23.39 16.60
CA LEU A 262 6.01 -23.04 17.23
C LEU A 262 4.92 -24.09 16.91
N GLN A 263 4.24 -24.58 17.94
CA GLN A 263 3.07 -25.42 17.75
C GLN A 263 1.90 -24.61 17.16
N LEU A 264 1.00 -25.26 16.43
CA LEU A 264 -0.19 -24.59 15.87
C LEU A 264 -1.09 -24.01 16.96
N ALA A 265 -1.10 -24.62 18.15
CA ALA A 265 -1.80 -24.11 19.32
C ALA A 265 -1.20 -22.78 19.81
N GLU A 266 0.12 -22.66 19.83
CA GLU A 266 0.82 -21.42 20.22
C GLU A 266 0.53 -20.28 19.26
N ILE A 267 0.57 -20.56 17.94
CA ILE A 267 0.19 -19.55 16.92
C ILE A 267 -1.27 -19.13 17.09
N ALA A 268 -2.18 -20.06 17.36
CA ALA A 268 -3.57 -19.77 17.64
C ALA A 268 -3.71 -18.80 18.84
N TRP A 269 -3.03 -19.07 19.94
CA TRP A 269 -3.06 -18.22 21.15
C TRP A 269 -2.43 -16.86 20.92
N GLN A 270 -1.27 -16.80 20.25
CA GLN A 270 -0.63 -15.52 19.89
C GLN A 270 -1.52 -14.63 19.02
N CYS A 271 -2.41 -15.23 18.24
CA CYS A 271 -3.39 -14.52 17.42
C CYS A 271 -4.76 -14.34 18.13
N GLY A 272 -4.86 -14.58 19.43
CA GLY A 272 -6.07 -14.34 20.22
C GLY A 272 -7.19 -15.36 20.03
N PHE A 273 -6.91 -16.55 19.49
CA PHE A 273 -7.87 -17.64 19.45
C PHE A 273 -7.90 -18.39 20.78
N SER A 274 -9.09 -18.69 21.29
CA SER A 274 -9.27 -19.43 22.53
C SER A 274 -9.05 -20.95 22.40
N SER A 275 -9.05 -21.48 21.16
CA SER A 275 -8.76 -22.88 20.90
C SER A 275 -8.17 -23.13 19.52
N GLN A 276 -7.28 -24.12 19.43
CA GLN A 276 -6.67 -24.55 18.17
C GLN A 276 -7.71 -25.07 17.16
N SER A 277 -8.76 -25.74 17.64
CA SER A 277 -9.82 -26.26 16.76
C SER A 277 -10.59 -25.14 16.09
N HIS A 278 -11.00 -24.15 16.85
CA HIS A 278 -11.68 -22.96 16.32
C HIS A 278 -10.79 -22.18 15.33
N PHE A 279 -9.52 -22.00 15.67
CA PHE A 279 -8.52 -21.39 14.78
C PHE A 279 -8.45 -22.17 13.45
N SER A 280 -8.25 -23.49 13.48
CA SER A 280 -8.07 -24.30 12.28
C SER A 280 -9.29 -24.25 11.36
N GLN A 281 -10.49 -24.28 11.93
CA GLN A 281 -11.74 -24.19 11.17
C GLN A 281 -11.90 -22.79 10.54
N ALA A 282 -11.68 -21.71 11.32
CA ALA A 282 -11.75 -20.34 10.82
C ALA A 282 -10.71 -20.08 9.72
N PHE A 283 -9.50 -20.55 9.91
CA PHE A 283 -8.41 -20.44 8.95
C PHE A 283 -8.74 -21.13 7.63
N ARG A 284 -9.22 -22.40 7.68
CA ARG A 284 -9.61 -23.12 6.48
C ARG A 284 -10.78 -22.46 5.75
N ARG A 285 -11.76 -21.94 6.49
CA ARG A 285 -12.90 -21.21 5.89
C ARG A 285 -12.45 -19.95 5.16
N TYR A 286 -11.45 -19.24 5.69
CA TYR A 286 -11.00 -17.97 5.15
C TYR A 286 -9.98 -18.11 4.01
N PHE A 287 -9.01 -19.04 4.14
CA PHE A 287 -7.94 -19.25 3.16
C PHE A 287 -8.13 -20.43 2.22
N GLY A 288 -9.17 -21.24 2.41
CA GLY A 288 -9.42 -22.44 1.60
C GLY A 288 -8.53 -23.64 1.95
N MET A 289 -7.54 -23.49 2.84
CA MET A 289 -6.60 -24.52 3.26
C MET A 289 -6.36 -24.48 4.76
N THR A 290 -5.86 -25.58 5.32
CA THR A 290 -5.56 -25.69 6.75
C THR A 290 -4.25 -24.94 7.10
N PRO A 291 -4.06 -24.52 8.38
CA PRO A 291 -2.79 -23.97 8.85
C PRO A 291 -1.58 -24.90 8.60
N LYS A 292 -1.77 -26.21 8.68
CA LYS A 292 -0.73 -27.21 8.43
C LYS A 292 -0.31 -27.24 6.95
N GLU A 293 -1.28 -27.22 6.04
CA GLU A 293 -1.04 -27.16 4.59
C GLU A 293 -0.35 -25.85 4.21
N MET A 294 -0.78 -24.70 4.77
CA MET A 294 -0.13 -23.41 4.57
C MET A 294 1.34 -23.42 5.03
N ARG A 295 1.62 -24.04 6.18
CA ARG A 295 3.00 -24.19 6.69
C ARG A 295 3.86 -25.04 5.75
N ALA A 296 3.31 -26.08 5.13
CA ALA A 296 4.03 -26.97 4.23
C ALA A 296 4.35 -26.35 2.84
N GLN A 297 3.62 -25.32 2.42
CA GLN A 297 3.80 -24.65 1.12
C GLN A 297 4.89 -23.55 1.12
N ARG A 298 5.74 -23.50 2.13
CA ARG A 298 6.84 -22.52 2.17
C ARG A 298 7.84 -22.78 1.05
N PRO A 299 8.29 -21.76 0.32
CA PRO A 299 9.51 -21.87 -0.46
C PRO A 299 10.69 -22.06 0.52
N HIS A 300 11.51 -23.04 0.23
CA HIS A 300 12.77 -23.33 0.94
C HIS A 300 13.79 -22.20 0.75
#